data_81f5159911a6d8b7608a142a426ad377
#
_entry.id   81f5159911a6d8b7608a142a426ad377
#
_cell.length_a   1.000
_cell.length_b   1.000
_cell.length_c   1.000
_cell.angle_alpha   90.00
_cell.angle_beta   90.00
_cell.angle_gamma   90.00
#
_symmetry.space_group_name_H-M   'P 1'
#
loop_
_entity.id
_entity.type
_entity.pdbx_description
1 polymer ?
#
loop_
_entity_poly.entity_id
_entity_poly.type
_entity_poly.pdbx_seq_one_letter_code
_entity_poly.pdbx_strand_id
1 'polypeptide(L)'
;MKFRIVANGAVFAVTLSLGATFVAGAASRTEASNSVKSGGGAGFSVLQTIRIENERPTGYVRALFEHWRDIDGDGCDAREQVLKRDSVTLPQVDPYKCKVIAGDWVSPYDGARWSDPTDIDIDHVVALKEAWDSGAWGWSAATRNAYANDTTDRRTLLAVTDNVNQQKSDRDPSNWVPPLKSNLCTYLGNWISVKARWNLSMDQSEWGRIKNLLNSSCAGLVIAPWSEAPLMGTMRTSPTATSPKATVPKTTATSPTATSPTATVPKTTATSTTTTVPTATSPTATSPASVGVSVYPGAWCKPEGATGVYTNGKSYVCAKTNASGVAYSDGRARWRQG
;
A
#
# COMPACT_ATOMS: atom_id res chain seq x y z
N MET A 1 75.62 -17.46 -34.36
CA MET A 1 76.73 -17.84 -33.51
C MET A 1 76.30 -19.01 -32.64
N LYS A 2 77.05 -20.15 -32.75
CA LYS A 2 76.88 -21.37 -31.98
C LYS A 2 77.52 -21.21 -30.59
N PHE A 3 76.96 -21.86 -29.54
CA PHE A 3 77.63 -22.50 -28.41
C PHE A 3 76.55 -23.27 -27.63
N ARG A 4 76.49 -24.49 -27.67
CA ARG A 4 76.98 -25.71 -27.01
C ARG A 4 76.97 -25.63 -25.47
N ILE A 5 76.06 -26.39 -24.87
CA ILE A 5 76.05 -27.61 -24.04
C ILE A 5 77.18 -27.70 -23.05
N VAL A 6 76.89 -27.95 -21.77
CA VAL A 6 77.51 -29.01 -20.97
C VAL A 6 76.49 -29.53 -19.95
N ALA A 7 76.33 -30.89 -19.96
CA ALA A 7 75.59 -31.64 -18.96
C ALA A 7 76.53 -31.98 -17.78
N ASN A 8 75.98 -32.03 -16.58
CA ASN A 8 76.58 -32.86 -15.53
C ASN A 8 75.51 -33.51 -14.69
N GLY A 9 75.56 -34.82 -14.66
CA GLY A 9 74.69 -35.71 -13.92
C GLY A 9 75.05 -35.78 -12.43
N ALA A 10 74.07 -36.03 -11.64
CA ALA A 10 74.20 -36.56 -10.29
C ALA A 10 73.05 -37.55 -10.05
N VAL A 11 73.49 -38.80 -9.86
CA VAL A 11 72.66 -39.92 -9.40
C VAL A 11 72.42 -39.74 -7.93
N PHE A 12 71.14 -39.73 -7.53
CA PHE A 12 70.77 -39.87 -6.13
C PHE A 12 69.71 -40.96 -5.95
N ALA A 13 69.94 -41.72 -4.93
CA ALA A 13 69.33 -42.98 -4.56
C ALA A 13 67.85 -42.82 -4.20
N VAL A 14 67.03 -43.76 -4.67
CA VAL A 14 65.62 -43.92 -4.26
C VAL A 14 65.59 -44.62 -2.90
N THR A 15 65.14 -43.97 -1.88
CA THR A 15 64.70 -44.59 -0.64
C THR A 15 63.17 -44.65 -0.63
N LEU A 16 62.65 -45.86 -0.69
CA LEU A 16 61.25 -46.17 -0.58
C LEU A 16 60.82 -46.02 0.90
N SER A 17 60.11 -44.95 1.25
CA SER A 17 59.41 -44.80 2.54
C SER A 17 57.95 -45.07 2.33
N LEU A 18 57.44 -46.19 2.85
CA LEU A 18 55.98 -46.39 3.00
C LEU A 18 55.46 -45.43 4.08
N GLY A 19 54.95 -44.35 3.64
CA GLY A 19 54.15 -43.43 4.51
C GLY A 19 52.66 -43.73 4.35
N ALA A 20 52.05 -44.23 5.41
CA ALA A 20 50.57 -44.35 5.47
C ALA A 20 49.93 -42.96 5.43
N THR A 21 49.33 -42.59 4.31
CA THR A 21 48.51 -41.36 4.22
C THR A 21 47.18 -41.60 4.88
N PHE A 22 47.01 -41.05 6.10
CA PHE A 22 45.70 -40.81 6.66
C PHE A 22 45.02 -39.75 5.79
N VAL A 23 44.01 -40.16 5.01
CA VAL A 23 43.07 -39.24 4.37
C VAL A 23 42.16 -38.71 5.45
N ALA A 24 42.50 -37.57 6.00
CA ALA A 24 41.54 -36.77 6.77
C ALA A 24 40.46 -36.27 5.81
N GLY A 25 39.32 -36.95 5.81
CA GLY A 25 38.12 -36.45 5.15
C GLY A 25 37.72 -35.12 5.74
N ALA A 26 38.09 -34.04 5.08
CA ALA A 26 37.49 -32.72 5.33
C ALA A 26 36.03 -32.83 4.91
N ALA A 27 35.13 -33.10 5.87
CA ALA A 27 33.72 -32.88 5.70
C ALA A 27 33.52 -31.37 5.45
N SER A 28 33.35 -31.00 4.20
CA SER A 28 32.87 -29.70 3.83
C SER A 28 31.51 -29.53 4.52
N ARG A 29 31.50 -28.89 5.68
CA ARG A 29 30.28 -28.28 6.21
C ARG A 29 29.86 -27.26 5.17
N THR A 30 28.90 -27.61 4.35
CA THR A 30 28.10 -26.66 3.62
C THR A 30 27.36 -25.88 4.70
N GLU A 31 27.94 -24.76 5.11
CA GLU A 31 27.17 -23.74 5.83
C GLU A 31 26.05 -23.35 4.87
N ALA A 32 24.83 -23.80 5.16
CA ALA A 32 23.65 -23.25 4.57
C ALA A 32 23.66 -21.79 4.98
N SER A 33 24.22 -20.94 4.13
CA SER A 33 23.97 -19.51 4.16
C SER A 33 22.46 -19.36 4.22
N ASN A 34 21.94 -18.95 5.36
CA ASN A 34 20.63 -18.30 5.44
C ASN A 34 20.74 -17.02 4.63
N SER A 35 20.78 -17.16 3.32
CA SER A 35 20.56 -16.07 2.39
C SER A 35 19.14 -15.59 2.68
N VAL A 36 19.05 -14.49 3.41
CA VAL A 36 17.82 -13.68 3.45
C VAL A 36 17.41 -13.57 1.99
N LYS A 37 16.26 -14.15 1.64
CA LYS A 37 15.76 -14.13 0.27
C LYS A 37 15.37 -12.68 -0.04
N SER A 38 16.36 -11.86 -0.39
CA SER A 38 16.12 -10.55 -0.97
C SER A 38 15.64 -10.78 -2.39
N GLY A 39 14.40 -10.43 -2.67
CA GLY A 39 13.86 -10.41 -4.03
C GLY A 39 14.43 -9.21 -4.82
N GLY A 40 14.14 -9.15 -6.09
CA GLY A 40 14.54 -8.09 -7.01
C GLY A 40 15.18 -8.64 -8.28
N GLY A 41 15.50 -7.76 -9.23
CA GLY A 41 16.10 -8.14 -10.50
C GLY A 41 15.35 -7.60 -11.72
N ALA A 42 15.59 -8.19 -12.89
CA ALA A 42 14.85 -7.80 -14.09
C ALA A 42 13.34 -8.03 -13.90
N GLY A 43 12.53 -7.03 -14.21
CA GLY A 43 11.08 -7.06 -13.95
C GLY A 43 10.39 -8.28 -14.53
N PHE A 44 10.79 -8.70 -15.72
CA PHE A 44 10.25 -9.91 -16.35
C PHE A 44 10.64 -11.19 -15.60
N SER A 45 11.86 -11.28 -15.10
CA SER A 45 12.31 -12.44 -14.31
C SER A 45 11.56 -12.54 -13.00
N VAL A 46 11.30 -11.41 -12.35
CA VAL A 46 10.50 -11.39 -11.11
C VAL A 46 9.04 -11.75 -11.40
N LEU A 47 8.44 -11.22 -12.47
CA LEU A 47 7.08 -11.57 -12.90
C LEU A 47 6.92 -13.09 -13.09
N GLN A 48 7.92 -13.76 -13.67
CA GLN A 48 7.90 -15.21 -13.89
C GLN A 48 7.90 -16.04 -12.59
N THR A 49 8.30 -15.47 -11.45
CA THR A 49 8.23 -16.15 -10.14
C THR A 49 6.84 -16.14 -9.52
N ILE A 50 5.94 -15.27 -10.00
CA ILE A 50 4.59 -15.14 -9.46
C ILE A 50 3.69 -16.21 -10.06
N ARG A 51 2.96 -16.92 -9.19
CA ARG A 51 2.02 -17.96 -9.60
C ARG A 51 0.85 -17.36 -10.38
N ILE A 52 0.39 -18.09 -11.39
CA ILE A 52 -0.84 -17.74 -12.11
C ILE A 52 -1.94 -18.64 -11.57
N GLU A 53 -2.95 -18.03 -10.95
CA GLU A 53 -4.08 -18.72 -10.30
C GLU A 53 -5.38 -17.94 -10.56
N ASN A 54 -6.51 -18.62 -10.54
CA ASN A 54 -7.79 -17.93 -10.62
C ASN A 54 -8.07 -17.18 -9.31
N GLU A 55 -8.66 -16.02 -9.42
CA GLU A 55 -9.09 -15.21 -8.28
C GLU A 55 -10.17 -15.92 -7.43
N ARG A 56 -10.17 -15.58 -6.13
CA ARG A 56 -11.18 -16.05 -5.16
C ARG A 56 -11.92 -14.88 -4.50
N PRO A 57 -12.91 -14.28 -5.18
CA PRO A 57 -13.57 -13.07 -4.70
C PRO A 57 -14.50 -13.28 -3.50
N THR A 58 -14.84 -14.54 -3.18
CA THR A 58 -15.83 -14.85 -2.13
C THR A 58 -15.24 -14.66 -0.74
N GLY A 59 -16.03 -14.06 0.16
CA GLY A 59 -15.70 -13.95 1.59
C GLY A 59 -14.85 -12.74 1.97
N TYR A 60 -14.53 -11.84 1.04
CA TYR A 60 -13.84 -10.60 1.36
C TYR A 60 -14.65 -9.71 2.29
N VAL A 61 -14.03 -9.31 3.39
CA VAL A 61 -14.53 -8.25 4.27
C VAL A 61 -13.33 -7.36 4.63
N ARG A 62 -13.39 -6.07 4.29
CA ARG A 62 -12.29 -5.12 4.50
C ARG A 62 -11.80 -5.10 5.95
N ALA A 63 -12.70 -5.23 6.92
CA ALA A 63 -12.36 -5.24 8.35
C ALA A 63 -11.44 -6.40 8.77
N LEU A 64 -11.33 -7.48 7.96
CA LEU A 64 -10.41 -8.58 8.24
C LEU A 64 -8.94 -8.20 8.13
N PHE A 65 -8.62 -7.04 7.57
CA PHE A 65 -7.26 -6.55 7.38
C PHE A 65 -6.80 -5.59 8.49
N GLU A 66 -7.71 -5.04 9.30
CA GLU A 66 -7.40 -4.12 10.42
C GLU A 66 -6.38 -3.03 10.04
N HIS A 67 -6.62 -2.33 8.94
CA HIS A 67 -5.73 -1.27 8.44
C HIS A 67 -5.73 -0.04 9.37
N TRP A 68 -4.71 0.81 9.22
CA TRP A 68 -4.45 2.02 10.01
C TRP A 68 -4.22 1.72 11.50
N ARG A 69 -3.31 0.76 11.72
CA ARG A 69 -2.84 0.42 13.07
C ARG A 69 -1.45 1.00 13.28
N ASP A 70 -1.17 1.36 14.52
CA ASP A 70 0.18 1.59 15.02
C ASP A 70 0.81 0.21 15.27
N ILE A 71 1.70 -0.20 14.36
CA ILE A 71 2.31 -1.53 14.39
C ILE A 71 3.61 -1.54 15.19
N ASP A 72 4.37 -0.45 15.15
CA ASP A 72 5.69 -0.34 15.76
C ASP A 72 5.66 0.37 17.14
N GLY A 73 4.50 0.88 17.56
CA GLY A 73 4.30 1.49 18.87
C GLY A 73 4.87 2.90 18.97
N ASP A 74 5.09 3.60 17.86
CA ASP A 74 5.61 4.98 17.82
C ASP A 74 4.52 6.05 18.08
N GLY A 75 3.26 5.62 18.26
CA GLY A 75 2.09 6.48 18.43
C GLY A 75 1.46 6.97 17.15
N CYS A 76 1.99 6.54 15.98
CA CYS A 76 1.47 6.88 14.66
C CYS A 76 0.89 5.64 13.98
N ASP A 77 -0.31 5.74 13.45
CA ASP A 77 -0.79 4.68 12.59
C ASP A 77 -0.08 4.67 11.22
N ALA A 78 -0.26 3.59 10.46
CA ALA A 78 0.39 3.42 9.16
C ALA A 78 0.03 4.56 8.17
N ARG A 79 -1.18 5.14 8.24
CA ARG A 79 -1.55 6.29 7.41
C ARG A 79 -0.69 7.50 7.72
N GLU A 80 -0.55 7.85 8.98
CA GLU A 80 0.22 9.02 9.39
C GLU A 80 1.72 8.83 9.12
N GLN A 81 2.24 7.61 9.26
CA GLN A 81 3.62 7.28 8.88
C GLN A 81 3.86 7.49 7.39
N VAL A 82 2.95 7.03 6.52
CA VAL A 82 3.08 7.21 5.07
C VAL A 82 2.93 8.68 4.68
N LEU A 83 1.99 9.42 5.26
CA LEU A 83 1.87 10.87 5.02
C LEU A 83 3.15 11.62 5.39
N LYS A 84 3.77 11.30 6.54
CA LYS A 84 5.08 11.88 6.94
C LYS A 84 6.18 11.50 5.96
N ARG A 85 6.27 10.25 5.56
CA ARG A 85 7.30 9.70 4.68
C ARG A 85 7.26 10.28 3.27
N ASP A 86 6.04 10.43 2.70
CA ASP A 86 5.84 10.78 1.30
C ASP A 86 5.64 12.28 1.06
N SER A 87 5.60 13.09 2.12
CA SER A 87 5.65 14.55 1.98
C SER A 87 7.03 14.98 1.43
N VAL A 88 7.03 15.83 0.39
CA VAL A 88 8.24 16.34 -0.23
C VAL A 88 8.87 17.52 0.54
N THR A 89 8.15 18.05 1.51
CA THR A 89 8.63 19.01 2.51
C THR A 89 8.42 18.45 3.90
N LEU A 90 9.03 19.07 4.92
CA LEU A 90 8.78 18.66 6.31
C LEU A 90 7.30 18.89 6.65
N PRO A 91 6.52 17.83 6.95
CA PRO A 91 5.10 17.98 7.23
C PRO A 91 4.88 18.59 8.62
N GLN A 92 3.77 19.29 8.78
CA GLN A 92 3.29 19.71 10.09
C GLN A 92 2.52 18.58 10.74
N VAL A 93 2.91 18.23 11.96
CA VAL A 93 2.32 17.13 12.74
C VAL A 93 1.79 17.68 14.05
N ASP A 94 0.58 17.27 14.44
CA ASP A 94 0.03 17.56 15.77
C ASP A 94 0.96 16.94 16.84
N PRO A 95 1.51 17.74 17.74
CA PRO A 95 2.52 17.24 18.68
C PRO A 95 2.00 16.25 19.72
N TYR A 96 0.65 16.11 19.84
CA TYR A 96 0.02 15.27 20.86
C TYR A 96 -0.63 14.00 20.30
N LYS A 97 -0.85 13.94 18.98
CA LYS A 97 -1.68 12.88 18.38
C LYS A 97 -1.02 12.15 17.21
N CYS A 98 0.23 12.46 16.92
CA CYS A 98 0.91 11.98 15.69
C CYS A 98 0.05 12.13 14.42
N LYS A 99 -0.74 13.19 14.32
CA LYS A 99 -1.59 13.46 13.15
C LYS A 99 -0.95 14.49 12.24
N VAL A 100 -0.77 14.14 10.98
CA VAL A 100 -0.30 15.09 9.96
C VAL A 100 -1.43 16.07 9.64
N ILE A 101 -1.17 17.37 9.82
CA ILE A 101 -2.16 18.45 9.62
C ILE A 101 -1.90 19.29 8.38
N ALA A 102 -0.66 19.28 7.85
CA ALA A 102 -0.29 19.88 6.57
C ALA A 102 1.01 19.26 6.06
N GLY A 103 1.24 19.33 4.76
CA GLY A 103 2.46 18.86 4.10
C GLY A 103 2.48 19.30 2.64
N ASP A 104 3.33 18.68 1.84
CA ASP A 104 3.36 18.89 0.38
C ASP A 104 3.57 17.52 -0.28
N TRP A 105 2.56 17.02 -0.95
CA TRP A 105 2.59 15.71 -1.61
C TRP A 105 2.49 15.86 -3.12
N VAL A 106 3.24 15.03 -3.83
CA VAL A 106 3.12 14.86 -5.28
C VAL A 106 2.64 13.44 -5.53
N SER A 107 1.39 13.30 -5.96
CA SER A 107 0.83 11.99 -6.24
C SER A 107 1.55 11.30 -7.40
N PRO A 108 2.06 10.08 -7.20
CA PRO A 108 2.70 9.33 -8.27
C PRO A 108 1.72 8.84 -9.34
N TYR A 109 0.40 8.89 -9.09
CA TYR A 109 -0.57 8.38 -10.04
C TYR A 109 -0.98 9.38 -11.12
N ASP A 110 -1.01 10.67 -10.80
CA ASP A 110 -1.46 11.73 -11.70
C ASP A 110 -0.52 12.95 -11.74
N GLY A 111 0.48 13.01 -10.83
CA GLY A 111 1.42 14.12 -10.73
C GLY A 111 0.83 15.36 -10.04
N ALA A 112 -0.39 15.29 -9.53
CA ALA A 112 -1.03 16.40 -8.82
C ALA A 112 -0.31 16.71 -7.50
N ARG A 113 -0.33 17.98 -7.10
CA ARG A 113 0.24 18.46 -5.83
C ARG A 113 -0.86 18.84 -4.85
N TRP A 114 -0.65 18.44 -3.60
CA TRP A 114 -1.60 18.62 -2.51
C TRP A 114 -0.88 19.08 -1.25
N SER A 115 -1.51 19.99 -0.51
CA SER A 115 -0.98 20.47 0.78
C SER A 115 -1.90 20.09 1.97
N ASP A 116 -3.15 19.74 1.69
CA ASP A 116 -4.11 19.27 2.69
C ASP A 116 -4.09 17.73 2.72
N PRO A 117 -3.78 17.07 3.86
CA PRO A 117 -3.77 15.62 3.96
C PRO A 117 -5.17 14.98 3.77
N THR A 118 -6.26 15.79 3.78
CA THR A 118 -7.60 15.29 3.50
C THR A 118 -7.87 15.04 2.01
N ASP A 119 -7.05 15.60 1.12
CA ASP A 119 -7.09 15.36 -0.32
C ASP A 119 -6.15 14.23 -0.77
N ILE A 120 -5.50 13.58 0.20
CA ILE A 120 -4.59 12.46 0.01
C ILE A 120 -5.17 11.18 0.62
N ASP A 121 -5.29 10.15 -0.19
CA ASP A 121 -5.49 8.78 0.27
C ASP A 121 -4.13 8.06 0.43
N ILE A 122 -4.08 7.09 1.33
CA ILE A 122 -3.00 6.10 1.34
C ILE A 122 -3.51 4.86 0.63
N ASP A 123 -2.95 4.63 -0.55
CA ASP A 123 -3.30 3.48 -1.38
C ASP A 123 -2.44 2.27 -1.02
N HIS A 124 -3.08 1.12 -0.88
CA HIS A 124 -2.42 -0.16 -1.03
C HIS A 124 -2.20 -0.40 -2.52
N VAL A 125 -0.94 -0.40 -2.98
CA VAL A 125 -0.62 -0.55 -4.41
C VAL A 125 -1.31 -1.79 -5.00
N VAL A 126 -1.24 -2.93 -4.31
CA VAL A 126 -2.16 -4.05 -4.52
C VAL A 126 -3.27 -3.92 -3.48
N ALA A 127 -4.46 -3.54 -3.91
CA ALA A 127 -5.59 -3.24 -3.04
C ALA A 127 -5.94 -4.41 -2.10
N LEU A 128 -6.51 -4.14 -0.92
CA LEU A 128 -6.84 -5.21 0.05
C LEU A 128 -7.77 -6.28 -0.53
N LYS A 129 -8.73 -5.86 -1.37
CA LYS A 129 -9.62 -6.79 -2.08
C LYS A 129 -8.85 -7.63 -3.10
N GLU A 130 -8.01 -6.99 -3.89
CA GLU A 130 -7.14 -7.65 -4.86
C GLU A 130 -6.16 -8.63 -4.19
N ALA A 131 -5.57 -8.22 -3.06
CA ALA A 131 -4.73 -9.11 -2.27
C ALA A 131 -5.52 -10.33 -1.74
N TRP A 132 -6.79 -10.11 -1.31
CA TRP A 132 -7.67 -11.20 -0.92
C TRP A 132 -7.86 -12.18 -2.07
N ASP A 133 -8.26 -11.72 -3.23
CA ASP A 133 -8.54 -12.53 -4.42
C ASP A 133 -7.33 -13.34 -4.87
N SER A 134 -6.14 -12.75 -4.68
CA SER A 134 -4.83 -13.29 -5.06
C SER A 134 -4.17 -14.20 -4.02
N GLY A 135 -4.83 -14.50 -2.88
CA GLY A 135 -4.29 -15.44 -1.90
C GLY A 135 -4.40 -15.04 -0.43
N ALA A 136 -4.64 -13.76 -0.09
CA ALA A 136 -4.76 -13.33 1.31
C ALA A 136 -6.00 -13.90 2.02
N TRP A 137 -6.95 -14.47 1.30
CA TRP A 137 -8.04 -15.26 1.86
C TRP A 137 -7.53 -16.43 2.74
N GLY A 138 -6.36 -17.00 2.39
CA GLY A 138 -5.72 -18.09 3.13
C GLY A 138 -4.78 -17.60 4.25
N TRP A 139 -4.55 -16.30 4.40
CA TRP A 139 -3.65 -15.77 5.43
C TRP A 139 -4.26 -15.80 6.82
N SER A 140 -3.40 -15.80 7.84
CA SER A 140 -3.82 -15.53 9.22
C SER A 140 -4.29 -14.07 9.37
N ALA A 141 -5.06 -13.78 10.41
CA ALA A 141 -5.43 -12.40 10.74
C ALA A 141 -4.20 -11.52 10.97
N ALA A 142 -3.16 -12.05 11.63
CA ALA A 142 -1.90 -11.33 11.86
C ALA A 142 -1.18 -10.98 10.55
N THR A 143 -1.16 -11.90 9.57
CA THR A 143 -0.55 -11.65 8.26
C THR A 143 -1.33 -10.59 7.48
N ARG A 144 -2.67 -10.63 7.50
CA ARG A 144 -3.50 -9.60 6.87
C ARG A 144 -3.32 -8.23 7.51
N ASN A 145 -3.22 -8.18 8.84
CA ASN A 145 -2.93 -6.95 9.57
C ASN A 145 -1.55 -6.40 9.20
N ALA A 146 -0.51 -7.25 9.16
CA ALA A 146 0.84 -6.85 8.78
C ALA A 146 0.90 -6.31 7.35
N TYR A 147 0.18 -6.93 6.40
CA TYR A 147 0.08 -6.45 5.03
C TYR A 147 -0.60 -5.08 4.94
N ALA A 148 -1.73 -4.93 5.63
CA ALA A 148 -2.52 -3.71 5.57
C ALA A 148 -1.82 -2.49 6.17
N ASN A 149 -0.79 -2.70 7.00
CA ASN A 149 -0.04 -1.66 7.70
C ASN A 149 1.46 -1.71 7.35
N ASP A 150 1.84 -2.30 6.21
CA ASP A 150 3.23 -2.50 5.85
C ASP A 150 3.90 -1.20 5.40
N THR A 151 4.55 -0.53 6.34
CA THR A 151 5.39 0.64 6.11
C THR A 151 6.87 0.28 5.88
N THR A 152 7.24 -1.00 6.01
CA THR A 152 8.64 -1.47 5.90
C THR A 152 9.15 -1.50 4.46
N ASP A 153 8.24 -1.60 3.48
CA ASP A 153 8.56 -1.40 2.08
C ASP A 153 7.64 -0.31 1.50
N ARG A 154 8.24 0.80 1.10
CA ARG A 154 7.49 1.96 0.60
C ARG A 154 6.65 1.69 -0.66
N ARG A 155 6.85 0.53 -1.31
CA ARG A 155 6.07 0.12 -2.49
C ARG A 155 4.69 -0.41 -2.12
N THR A 156 4.48 -0.81 -0.87
CA THR A 156 3.19 -1.38 -0.42
C THR A 156 2.13 -0.31 -0.25
N LEU A 157 2.50 0.83 0.36
CA LEU A 157 1.60 1.94 0.68
C LEU A 157 2.13 3.24 0.09
N LEU A 158 1.30 4.00 -0.62
CA LEU A 158 1.65 5.27 -1.26
C LEU A 158 0.64 6.37 -0.93
N ALA A 159 1.14 7.58 -0.69
CA ALA A 159 0.32 8.78 -0.64
C ALA A 159 -0.06 9.21 -2.06
N VAL A 160 -1.34 9.23 -2.38
CA VAL A 160 -1.86 9.49 -3.74
C VAL A 160 -3.07 10.41 -3.69
N THR A 161 -3.39 11.04 -4.82
CA THR A 161 -4.63 11.80 -4.98
C THR A 161 -5.85 10.92 -4.67
N ASP A 162 -6.72 11.37 -3.76
CA ASP A 162 -7.85 10.58 -3.24
C ASP A 162 -8.80 10.09 -4.35
N ASN A 163 -9.20 10.98 -5.25
CA ASN A 163 -10.12 10.66 -6.33
C ASN A 163 -9.52 9.70 -7.38
N VAL A 164 -8.21 9.76 -7.60
CA VAL A 164 -7.51 8.82 -8.50
C VAL A 164 -7.42 7.45 -7.85
N ASN A 165 -7.20 7.41 -6.52
CA ASN A 165 -7.28 6.18 -5.75
C ASN A 165 -8.68 5.54 -5.81
N GLN A 166 -9.73 6.35 -5.66
CA GLN A 166 -11.12 5.88 -5.81
C GLN A 166 -11.40 5.32 -7.21
N GLN A 167 -10.82 5.92 -8.26
CA GLN A 167 -10.92 5.38 -9.62
C GLN A 167 -10.15 4.06 -9.77
N LYS A 168 -9.00 3.93 -9.13
CA LYS A 168 -8.26 2.65 -9.09
C LYS A 168 -9.10 1.58 -8.39
N SER A 169 -9.67 1.90 -7.22
CA SER A 169 -10.45 0.94 -6.42
C SER A 169 -9.66 -0.35 -6.16
N ASP A 170 -10.26 -1.50 -6.43
CA ASP A 170 -9.66 -2.84 -6.30
C ASP A 170 -9.09 -3.38 -7.61
N ARG A 171 -9.01 -2.56 -8.67
CA ARG A 171 -8.58 -3.00 -10.00
C ARG A 171 -7.09 -3.30 -10.05
N ASP A 172 -6.77 -4.33 -10.82
CA ASP A 172 -5.43 -4.73 -11.20
C ASP A 172 -4.94 -4.03 -12.50
N PRO A 173 -3.67 -4.23 -12.93
CA PRO A 173 -3.13 -3.63 -14.13
C PRO A 173 -3.80 -4.06 -15.45
N SER A 174 -4.64 -5.10 -15.47
CA SER A 174 -5.41 -5.45 -16.67
C SER A 174 -6.51 -4.44 -16.97
N ASN A 175 -7.05 -3.81 -15.90
CA ASN A 175 -8.21 -2.92 -15.95
C ASN A 175 -7.90 -1.47 -15.58
N TRP A 176 -6.78 -1.21 -14.89
CA TRP A 176 -6.38 0.12 -14.51
C TRP A 176 -4.85 0.27 -14.44
N VAL A 177 -4.36 1.41 -14.90
CA VAL A 177 -2.97 1.87 -14.71
C VAL A 177 -2.99 3.37 -14.41
N PRO A 178 -1.95 3.92 -13.75
CA PRO A 178 -1.88 5.34 -13.45
C PRO A 178 -2.05 6.20 -14.70
N PRO A 179 -2.84 7.29 -14.64
CA PRO A 179 -2.98 8.24 -15.74
C PRO A 179 -1.65 8.93 -16.08
N LEU A 180 -0.74 9.12 -15.12
CA LEU A 180 0.60 9.65 -15.35
C LEU A 180 1.47 8.59 -16.04
N LYS A 181 1.59 8.67 -17.34
CA LYS A 181 2.31 7.69 -18.17
C LYS A 181 3.78 7.53 -17.78
N SER A 182 4.45 8.59 -17.33
CA SER A 182 5.84 8.53 -16.87
C SER A 182 6.02 7.67 -15.61
N ASN A 183 4.96 7.45 -14.84
CA ASN A 183 5.00 6.59 -13.65
C ASN A 183 4.56 5.14 -13.91
N LEU A 184 4.14 4.80 -15.12
CA LEU A 184 3.65 3.46 -15.45
C LEU A 184 4.63 2.35 -15.04
N CYS A 185 5.89 2.50 -15.39
CA CYS A 185 6.88 1.45 -15.13
C CYS A 185 7.23 1.35 -13.64
N THR A 186 7.24 2.47 -12.91
CA THR A 186 7.39 2.46 -11.45
C THR A 186 6.21 1.76 -10.79
N TYR A 187 4.99 2.07 -11.21
CA TYR A 187 3.77 1.41 -10.72
C TYR A 187 3.81 -0.10 -10.94
N LEU A 188 4.17 -0.55 -12.15
CA LEU A 188 4.30 -1.98 -12.45
C LEU A 188 5.40 -2.64 -11.61
N GLY A 189 6.53 -1.96 -11.41
CA GLY A 189 7.60 -2.44 -10.55
C GLY A 189 7.14 -2.60 -9.10
N ASN A 190 6.39 -1.64 -8.57
CA ASN A 190 5.80 -1.72 -7.23
C ASN A 190 4.79 -2.86 -7.13
N TRP A 191 3.89 -2.98 -8.09
CA TRP A 191 2.88 -4.03 -8.16
C TRP A 191 3.50 -5.44 -8.13
N ILE A 192 4.43 -5.70 -9.04
CA ILE A 192 5.16 -6.97 -9.12
C ILE A 192 5.91 -7.25 -7.80
N SER A 193 6.56 -6.22 -7.24
CA SER A 193 7.29 -6.35 -5.97
C SER A 193 6.38 -6.76 -4.82
N VAL A 194 5.22 -6.12 -4.69
CA VAL A 194 4.26 -6.41 -3.62
C VAL A 194 3.69 -7.82 -3.78
N LYS A 195 3.26 -8.19 -5.00
CA LYS A 195 2.75 -9.55 -5.27
C LYS A 195 3.80 -10.62 -4.95
N ALA A 196 5.05 -10.44 -5.43
CA ALA A 196 6.13 -11.39 -5.17
C ALA A 196 6.52 -11.46 -3.69
N ARG A 197 6.68 -10.31 -3.03
CA ARG A 197 7.07 -10.20 -1.63
C ARG A 197 6.06 -10.83 -0.68
N TRP A 198 4.78 -10.68 -0.96
CA TRP A 198 3.69 -11.22 -0.15
C TRP A 198 3.18 -12.58 -0.63
N ASN A 199 3.88 -13.20 -1.61
CA ASN A 199 3.51 -14.49 -2.19
C ASN A 199 2.05 -14.53 -2.68
N LEU A 200 1.60 -13.44 -3.28
CA LEU A 200 0.29 -13.35 -3.93
C LEU A 200 0.39 -13.90 -5.36
N SER A 201 -0.72 -14.45 -5.87
CA SER A 201 -0.84 -14.87 -7.26
C SER A 201 -1.28 -13.72 -8.16
N MET A 202 -1.34 -13.96 -9.45
CA MET A 202 -1.98 -13.13 -10.48
C MET A 202 -2.94 -14.00 -11.28
N ASP A 203 -4.02 -13.43 -11.78
CA ASP A 203 -4.79 -14.11 -12.80
C ASP A 203 -4.10 -14.03 -14.18
N GLN A 204 -4.62 -14.76 -15.17
CA GLN A 204 -4.05 -14.82 -16.50
C GLN A 204 -4.12 -13.47 -17.23
N SER A 205 -5.15 -12.66 -16.99
CA SER A 205 -5.36 -11.35 -17.61
C SER A 205 -4.38 -10.32 -17.08
N GLU A 206 -4.26 -10.27 -15.74
CA GLU A 206 -3.31 -9.42 -15.03
C GLU A 206 -1.87 -9.73 -15.46
N TRP A 207 -1.47 -11.00 -15.37
CA TRP A 207 -0.12 -11.44 -15.75
C TRP A 207 0.19 -11.14 -17.22
N GLY A 208 -0.76 -11.46 -18.11
CA GLY A 208 -0.63 -11.21 -19.54
C GLY A 208 -0.49 -9.73 -19.88
N ARG A 209 -1.28 -8.88 -19.23
CA ARG A 209 -1.20 -7.42 -19.41
C ARG A 209 0.14 -6.86 -18.95
N ILE A 210 0.59 -7.25 -17.75
CA ILE A 210 1.89 -6.81 -17.21
C ILE A 210 3.03 -7.27 -18.11
N LYS A 211 3.04 -8.53 -18.55
CA LYS A 211 4.01 -9.06 -19.51
C LYS A 211 4.09 -8.20 -20.77
N ASN A 212 2.95 -7.85 -21.36
CA ASN A 212 2.91 -7.04 -22.57
C ASN A 212 3.49 -5.65 -22.36
N LEU A 213 3.21 -5.03 -21.20
CA LEU A 213 3.77 -3.73 -20.84
C LEU A 213 5.28 -3.79 -20.58
N LEU A 214 5.78 -4.86 -19.96
CA LEU A 214 7.22 -5.08 -19.77
C LEU A 214 7.96 -5.31 -21.09
N ASN A 215 7.29 -5.88 -22.09
CA ASN A 215 7.88 -6.08 -23.43
C ASN A 215 7.77 -4.85 -24.35
N SER A 216 7.04 -3.82 -23.94
CA SER A 216 6.80 -2.61 -24.73
C SER A 216 7.21 -1.34 -23.97
N SER A 217 6.28 -0.74 -23.23
CA SER A 217 6.47 0.57 -22.60
C SER A 217 7.47 0.56 -21.45
N CYS A 218 7.71 -0.58 -20.81
CA CYS A 218 8.58 -0.75 -19.67
C CYS A 218 9.70 -1.76 -19.92
N ALA A 219 10.15 -1.89 -21.16
CA ALA A 219 11.29 -2.73 -21.51
C ALA A 219 12.54 -2.33 -20.70
N GLY A 220 13.18 -3.31 -20.10
CA GLY A 220 14.36 -3.06 -19.24
C GLY A 220 14.05 -2.62 -17.80
N LEU A 221 12.79 -2.67 -17.36
CA LEU A 221 12.45 -2.41 -15.96
C LEU A 221 13.28 -3.30 -15.04
N VAL A 222 14.00 -2.68 -14.10
CA VAL A 222 14.71 -3.36 -13.02
C VAL A 222 13.99 -3.07 -11.71
N ILE A 223 13.67 -4.12 -10.97
CA ILE A 223 13.03 -4.04 -9.67
C ILE A 223 14.11 -4.06 -8.60
N ALA A 224 14.15 -3.01 -7.78
CA ALA A 224 15.06 -2.94 -6.64
C ALA A 224 14.80 -4.08 -5.66
N PRO A 225 15.84 -4.61 -4.99
CA PRO A 225 15.70 -5.61 -3.94
C PRO A 225 14.68 -5.18 -2.86
N TRP A 226 14.05 -6.15 -2.24
CA TRP A 226 13.17 -5.95 -1.08
C TRP A 226 13.57 -6.87 0.07
N SER A 227 13.22 -6.47 1.30
CA SER A 227 13.29 -7.34 2.48
C SER A 227 12.11 -8.32 2.49
N GLU A 228 12.24 -9.42 3.22
CA GLU A 228 11.09 -10.33 3.43
C GLU A 228 9.89 -9.59 4.03
N ALA A 229 8.69 -10.04 3.65
CA ALA A 229 7.47 -9.50 4.23
C ALA A 229 7.41 -9.84 5.73
N PRO A 230 6.94 -8.91 6.57
CA PRO A 230 6.70 -9.20 7.97
C PRO A 230 5.80 -10.44 8.14
N LEU A 231 6.12 -11.32 9.05
CA LEU A 231 5.33 -12.53 9.39
C LEU A 231 5.19 -13.60 8.29
N MET A 232 5.92 -13.52 7.20
CA MET A 232 6.08 -14.67 6.29
C MET A 232 7.07 -15.71 6.84
N GLY A 233 7.54 -15.53 8.06
CA GLY A 233 8.35 -16.51 8.75
C GLY A 233 7.56 -17.79 9.01
N THR A 234 8.18 -18.92 8.60
CA THR A 234 7.83 -20.30 8.91
C THR A 234 6.91 -20.45 10.11
N MET A 235 5.82 -21.22 9.96
CA MET A 235 5.16 -21.83 11.11
C MET A 235 6.23 -22.48 12.00
N ARG A 236 6.66 -21.79 13.06
CA ARG A 236 7.34 -22.44 14.16
C ARG A 236 6.29 -23.38 14.71
N THR A 237 6.51 -24.67 14.49
CA THR A 237 5.86 -25.69 15.33
C THR A 237 6.10 -25.27 16.77
N SER A 238 5.04 -24.83 17.42
CA SER A 238 5.07 -24.48 18.84
C SER A 238 5.70 -25.63 19.63
N PRO A 239 6.71 -25.39 20.46
CA PRO A 239 7.08 -26.40 21.43
C PRO A 239 5.88 -26.60 22.35
N THR A 240 5.47 -27.87 22.48
CA THR A 240 4.42 -28.31 23.38
C THR A 240 4.60 -27.68 24.74
N ALA A 241 3.78 -26.68 25.06
CA ALA A 241 3.79 -26.04 26.36
C ALA A 241 3.22 -27.06 27.38
N THR A 242 4.10 -27.59 28.22
CA THR A 242 3.73 -28.33 29.42
C THR A 242 2.99 -27.36 30.34
N SER A 243 1.68 -27.52 30.46
CA SER A 243 0.80 -26.70 31.28
C SER A 243 1.16 -26.85 32.78
N PRO A 244 1.49 -25.77 33.48
CA PRO A 244 1.50 -25.86 34.95
C PRO A 244 0.05 -25.81 35.46
N LYS A 245 -0.32 -26.79 36.27
CA LYS A 245 -1.58 -26.93 36.95
C LYS A 245 -1.79 -25.73 37.90
N ALA A 246 -2.63 -24.78 37.50
CA ALA A 246 -2.99 -23.64 38.37
C ALA A 246 -4.10 -24.06 39.32
N THR A 247 -3.80 -23.93 40.61
CA THR A 247 -4.74 -24.06 41.75
C THR A 247 -5.58 -22.77 41.82
N VAL A 248 -6.89 -22.89 41.69
CA VAL A 248 -7.85 -21.78 41.75
C VAL A 248 -8.16 -21.47 43.24
N PRO A 249 -8.01 -20.23 43.72
CA PRO A 249 -8.66 -19.79 44.95
C PRO A 249 -10.08 -19.31 44.60
N LYS A 250 -11.05 -19.87 45.29
CA LYS A 250 -12.46 -19.50 45.27
C LYS A 250 -12.64 -18.20 46.08
N THR A 251 -12.91 -17.08 45.37
CA THR A 251 -13.38 -15.85 46.02
C THR A 251 -14.79 -15.54 45.55
N THR A 252 -15.69 -15.48 46.51
CA THR A 252 -17.11 -15.12 46.38
C THR A 252 -17.17 -13.59 46.20
N ALA A 253 -17.66 -13.10 45.06
CA ALA A 253 -17.94 -11.68 44.88
C ALA A 253 -19.43 -11.43 44.83
N THR A 254 -19.91 -10.64 45.76
CA THR A 254 -21.26 -10.09 45.87
C THR A 254 -21.44 -8.96 44.84
N SER A 255 -22.52 -9.03 44.07
CA SER A 255 -22.88 -8.01 43.06
C SER A 255 -23.57 -6.82 43.74
N PRO A 256 -23.22 -5.56 43.43
CA PRO A 256 -24.06 -4.41 43.76
C PRO A 256 -24.99 -4.06 42.60
N THR A 257 -26.27 -3.92 42.93
CA THR A 257 -27.36 -3.43 42.10
C THR A 257 -27.15 -1.96 41.76
N ALA A 258 -27.03 -1.63 40.46
CA ALA A 258 -26.97 -0.26 39.97
C ALA A 258 -28.39 0.24 39.63
N THR A 259 -28.84 1.25 40.31
CA THR A 259 -30.06 2.03 40.04
C THR A 259 -29.77 3.10 39.01
N SER A 260 -30.54 3.11 37.94
CA SER A 260 -30.48 4.09 36.82
C SER A 260 -31.21 5.37 37.20
N PRO A 261 -30.66 6.59 37.01
CA PRO A 261 -31.44 7.82 37.11
C PRO A 261 -32.07 8.19 35.78
N THR A 262 -33.35 8.45 35.82
CA THR A 262 -34.19 8.99 34.75
C THR A 262 -33.82 10.46 34.49
N ALA A 263 -33.39 10.78 33.27
CA ALA A 263 -33.12 12.15 32.84
C ALA A 263 -34.41 12.76 32.21
N THR A 264 -34.87 13.81 32.81
CA THR A 264 -36.00 14.65 32.34
C THR A 264 -35.47 15.68 31.36
N VAL A 265 -36.02 15.71 30.14
CA VAL A 265 -35.70 16.69 29.08
C VAL A 265 -36.59 17.91 29.25
N PRO A 266 -36.09 19.14 29.32
CA PRO A 266 -36.93 20.33 29.22
C PRO A 266 -37.20 20.70 27.75
N LYS A 267 -38.46 20.87 27.43
CA LYS A 267 -39.00 21.35 26.16
C LYS A 267 -38.87 22.87 26.07
N THR A 268 -37.97 23.38 25.23
CA THR A 268 -37.89 24.80 24.90
C THR A 268 -38.67 25.09 23.62
N THR A 269 -39.66 25.94 23.74
CA THR A 269 -40.50 26.48 22.67
C THR A 269 -39.74 27.63 22.00
N ALA A 270 -39.43 27.51 20.70
CA ALA A 270 -38.83 28.58 19.90
C ALA A 270 -39.92 29.42 19.24
N THR A 271 -39.95 30.71 19.54
CA THR A 271 -40.82 31.73 18.92
C THR A 271 -40.15 32.17 17.62
N SER A 272 -40.87 32.03 16.50
CA SER A 272 -40.48 32.55 15.18
C SER A 272 -40.69 34.05 15.10
N THR A 273 -39.62 34.80 14.89
CA THR A 273 -39.69 36.22 14.46
C THR A 273 -39.39 36.30 12.96
N THR A 274 -40.40 36.75 12.22
CA THR A 274 -40.30 37.01 10.78
C THR A 274 -39.60 38.36 10.56
N THR A 275 -38.41 38.32 9.97
CA THR A 275 -37.70 39.52 9.51
C THR A 275 -37.81 39.62 7.99
N THR A 276 -38.46 40.66 7.51
CA THR A 276 -38.56 41.03 6.10
C THR A 276 -37.20 41.48 5.56
N VAL A 277 -36.74 40.85 4.49
CA VAL A 277 -35.51 41.19 3.76
C VAL A 277 -35.81 42.23 2.69
N PRO A 278 -35.06 43.33 2.57
CA PRO A 278 -35.17 44.24 1.43
C PRO A 278 -34.53 43.65 0.18
N THR A 279 -35.23 43.76 -0.94
CA THR A 279 -34.79 43.36 -2.29
C THR A 279 -33.61 44.22 -2.73
N ALA A 280 -32.42 43.59 -2.84
CA ALA A 280 -31.25 44.21 -3.46
C ALA A 280 -31.17 43.79 -4.92
N THR A 281 -31.17 44.77 -5.81
CA THR A 281 -30.91 44.65 -7.25
C THR A 281 -29.51 44.15 -7.51
N SER A 282 -29.42 43.04 -8.22
CA SER A 282 -28.16 42.38 -8.62
C SER A 282 -27.43 43.19 -9.70
N PRO A 283 -26.13 43.46 -9.56
CA PRO A 283 -25.32 43.87 -10.69
C PRO A 283 -24.97 42.65 -11.55
N THR A 284 -25.14 42.77 -12.85
CA THR A 284 -24.72 41.79 -13.86
C THR A 284 -23.23 41.57 -13.79
N ALA A 285 -22.80 40.44 -13.20
CA ALA A 285 -21.41 40.05 -13.17
C ALA A 285 -21.05 39.41 -14.52
N THR A 286 -20.20 40.09 -15.27
CA THR A 286 -19.51 39.53 -16.44
C THR A 286 -18.63 38.34 -15.97
N SER A 287 -18.96 37.16 -16.46
CA SER A 287 -18.23 35.92 -16.16
C SER A 287 -16.78 36.02 -16.62
N PRO A 288 -15.77 35.80 -15.75
CA PRO A 288 -14.40 35.67 -16.25
C PRO A 288 -14.29 34.34 -17.01
N ALA A 289 -13.61 34.41 -18.17
CA ALA A 289 -13.33 33.25 -19.00
C ALA A 289 -12.67 32.15 -18.14
N SER A 290 -13.33 31.00 -17.99
CA SER A 290 -12.83 29.85 -17.26
C SER A 290 -11.63 29.27 -18.01
N VAL A 291 -10.44 29.43 -17.49
CA VAL A 291 -9.31 28.56 -17.82
C VAL A 291 -9.76 27.16 -17.34
N GLY A 292 -10.02 26.26 -18.30
CA GLY A 292 -10.64 24.97 -18.01
C GLY A 292 -9.76 24.10 -17.09
N VAL A 293 -10.12 24.07 -15.82
CA VAL A 293 -9.52 23.14 -14.89
C VAL A 293 -9.95 21.73 -15.31
N SER A 294 -8.98 20.86 -15.58
CA SER A 294 -9.28 19.46 -15.88
C SER A 294 -9.81 18.78 -14.61
N VAL A 295 -11.01 18.21 -14.70
CA VAL A 295 -11.70 17.60 -13.55
C VAL A 295 -12.07 16.14 -13.85
N TYR A 296 -12.28 15.35 -12.81
CA TYR A 296 -12.66 13.95 -12.92
C TYR A 296 -14.08 13.74 -12.39
N PRO A 297 -14.97 13.08 -13.18
CA PRO A 297 -16.34 12.80 -12.76
C PRO A 297 -16.39 11.99 -11.45
N GLY A 298 -17.23 12.43 -10.50
CA GLY A 298 -17.41 11.77 -9.22
C GLY A 298 -16.33 12.05 -8.17
N ALA A 299 -15.22 12.69 -8.55
CA ALA A 299 -14.19 13.13 -7.62
C ALA A 299 -14.68 14.22 -6.67
N TRP A 300 -14.14 14.28 -5.49
CA TRP A 300 -14.40 15.38 -4.55
C TRP A 300 -13.87 16.69 -5.10
N CYS A 301 -14.52 17.76 -4.73
CA CYS A 301 -14.20 19.09 -5.25
C CYS A 301 -14.45 20.20 -4.23
N LYS A 302 -13.71 21.29 -4.40
CA LYS A 302 -13.85 22.55 -3.67
C LYS A 302 -13.45 23.71 -4.59
N PRO A 303 -14.07 24.89 -4.43
CA PRO A 303 -15.29 25.13 -3.65
C PRO A 303 -16.56 24.56 -4.32
N GLU A 304 -17.63 24.34 -3.54
CA GLU A 304 -18.92 23.99 -4.11
C GLU A 304 -19.35 25.07 -5.13
N GLY A 305 -19.87 24.64 -6.29
CA GLY A 305 -20.19 25.51 -7.42
C GLY A 305 -19.03 25.74 -8.41
N ALA A 306 -17.82 25.32 -8.10
CA ALA A 306 -16.73 25.36 -9.08
C ALA A 306 -17.09 24.58 -10.35
N THR A 307 -16.56 25.03 -11.50
CA THR A 307 -16.77 24.37 -12.80
C THR A 307 -15.44 23.90 -13.38
N GLY A 308 -15.47 22.80 -14.12
CA GLY A 308 -14.31 22.25 -14.81
C GLY A 308 -14.69 21.39 -15.99
N VAL A 309 -13.71 20.98 -16.76
CA VAL A 309 -13.89 20.16 -17.98
C VAL A 309 -13.11 18.87 -17.85
N TYR A 310 -13.75 17.74 -18.10
CA TYR A 310 -13.05 16.45 -18.17
C TYR A 310 -12.38 16.27 -19.52
N THR A 311 -11.42 15.34 -19.61
CA THR A 311 -10.64 15.05 -20.83
C THR A 311 -11.47 14.70 -22.06
N ASN A 312 -12.74 14.32 -21.88
CA ASN A 312 -13.71 14.06 -22.94
C ASN A 312 -14.47 15.32 -23.43
N GLY A 313 -14.10 16.51 -22.97
CA GLY A 313 -14.71 17.78 -23.31
C GLY A 313 -16.03 18.11 -22.60
N LYS A 314 -16.53 17.24 -21.71
CA LYS A 314 -17.75 17.50 -20.96
C LYS A 314 -17.49 18.41 -19.78
N SER A 315 -18.44 19.31 -19.50
CA SER A 315 -18.41 20.21 -18.35
C SER A 315 -18.97 19.54 -17.10
N TYR A 316 -18.39 19.89 -15.95
CA TYR A 316 -18.76 19.38 -14.64
C TYR A 316 -18.88 20.53 -13.66
N VAL A 317 -19.75 20.35 -12.66
CA VAL A 317 -19.90 21.27 -11.54
C VAL A 317 -19.64 20.55 -10.22
N CYS A 318 -18.99 21.24 -9.31
CA CYS A 318 -18.73 20.76 -7.96
C CYS A 318 -20.00 20.88 -7.11
N ALA A 319 -20.64 19.80 -6.73
CA ALA A 319 -21.89 19.81 -5.99
C ALA A 319 -21.97 18.72 -4.92
N LYS A 320 -22.69 18.99 -3.82
CA LYS A 320 -22.97 18.01 -2.75
C LYS A 320 -24.08 17.02 -3.09
N THR A 321 -24.69 17.19 -4.26
CA THR A 321 -25.75 16.31 -4.76
C THR A 321 -25.33 15.67 -6.09
N ASN A 322 -25.81 14.47 -6.36
CA ASN A 322 -25.68 13.84 -7.68
C ASN A 322 -26.55 14.56 -8.74
N ALA A 323 -26.50 14.11 -9.98
CA ALA A 323 -27.28 14.70 -11.08
C ALA A 323 -28.82 14.64 -10.87
N SER A 324 -29.29 13.72 -10.02
CA SER A 324 -30.69 13.58 -9.64
C SER A 324 -31.06 14.41 -8.40
N GLY A 325 -30.16 15.25 -7.88
CA GLY A 325 -30.40 16.10 -6.72
C GLY A 325 -30.30 15.39 -5.36
N VAL A 326 -29.90 14.11 -5.33
CA VAL A 326 -29.72 13.35 -4.09
C VAL A 326 -28.37 13.70 -3.46
N ALA A 327 -28.36 14.06 -2.17
CA ALA A 327 -27.16 14.38 -1.43
C ALA A 327 -26.24 13.15 -1.30
N TYR A 328 -24.92 13.39 -1.41
CA TYR A 328 -23.95 12.33 -1.12
C TYR A 328 -23.94 12.02 0.39
N SER A 329 -23.89 10.74 0.73
CA SER A 329 -24.01 10.25 2.12
C SER A 329 -22.88 10.75 3.04
N ASP A 330 -21.72 11.08 2.47
CA ASP A 330 -20.56 11.62 3.19
C ASP A 330 -20.56 13.14 3.34
N GLY A 331 -21.57 13.83 2.77
CA GLY A 331 -21.72 15.29 2.82
C GLY A 331 -20.70 16.09 2.00
N ARG A 332 -19.82 15.42 1.25
CA ARG A 332 -18.76 16.06 0.45
C ARG A 332 -19.25 16.39 -0.95
N ALA A 333 -18.77 17.52 -1.50
CA ALA A 333 -19.06 17.88 -2.87
C ALA A 333 -18.22 17.06 -3.85
N ARG A 334 -18.81 16.70 -5.00
CA ARG A 334 -18.18 15.93 -6.07
C ARG A 334 -18.42 16.55 -7.44
N TRP A 335 -17.48 16.31 -8.37
CA TRP A 335 -17.67 16.72 -9.75
C TRP A 335 -18.79 15.90 -10.39
N ARG A 336 -19.91 16.51 -10.69
CA ARG A 336 -21.02 15.91 -11.45
C ARG A 336 -21.20 16.62 -12.76
N GLN A 337 -21.68 15.91 -13.78
CA GLN A 337 -22.02 16.53 -15.06
C GLN A 337 -23.08 17.60 -14.83
N GLY A 338 -22.79 18.80 -15.29
CA GLY A 338 -23.68 19.96 -15.20
C GLY A 338 -24.83 19.87 -16.18
#